data_dfda367643dff79ac99af1035909468f
#
_entry.id   dfda367643dff79ac99af1035909468f
#
_cell.length_a   1.000
_cell.length_b   1.000
_cell.length_c   1.000
_cell.angle_alpha   90.00
_cell.angle_beta   90.00
_cell.angle_gamma   90.00
#
_symmetry.space_group_name_H-M   'P 1'
#
loop_
_entity.id
_entity.type
_entity.pdbx_description
1 polymer ?
#
loop_
_entity_poly.entity_id
_entity_poly.type
_entity_poly.pdbx_seq_one_letter_code
_entity_poly.pdbx_strand_id
1 'polypeptide(L)'
;MAFTSELVGQSDVGNAVSLNSANFNAGRLIGPALSGFLIAKFSTGPSFIINAATYIFVIAAFVSMREKDLFIHKMEQTLGTVREGIRYALARPDLYVVMMLVFFAATFGLNFQIFNAMMATAEFKKGPASYGLLGTYIAIGSLSAALVSARMNKRRNVRFIIKLGGVFSLAVMILSAAPTYTVYSLWLPFCGFSALTTMIAANSYVQTHSDPAIRGRVMGIYLLIFMGGTPFGSILIGYSIEHFGIRETIAGCGFISLVAAIAIWFIFGNKVEAPEDRRVSAVLQQDLQL
;
A
#
# COMPACT_ATOMS: atom_id res chain seq x y z
N MET A 1 2.04 -15.22 -0.35
CA MET A 1 1.00 -15.59 -1.36
C MET A 1 1.36 -16.88 -2.10
N ALA A 2 2.59 -17.07 -2.62
CA ALA A 2 2.98 -18.34 -3.24
C ALA A 2 2.77 -19.53 -2.30
N PHE A 3 3.26 -19.46 -1.07
CA PHE A 3 3.13 -20.53 -0.07
C PHE A 3 1.66 -20.83 0.30
N THR A 4 0.76 -19.85 0.24
CA THR A 4 -0.66 -20.09 0.52
C THR A 4 -1.31 -21.05 -0.50
N SER A 5 -0.91 -20.98 -1.77
CA SER A 5 -1.40 -21.88 -2.81
C SER A 5 -0.84 -23.30 -2.67
N GLU A 6 0.37 -23.45 -2.12
CA GLU A 6 0.99 -24.73 -1.83
C GLU A 6 0.36 -25.44 -0.62
N LEU A 7 -0.24 -24.66 0.30
CA LEU A 7 -0.92 -25.19 1.48
C LEU A 7 -2.29 -25.82 1.20
N VAL A 8 -3.06 -25.26 0.26
CA VAL A 8 -4.49 -25.61 0.12
C VAL A 8 -4.87 -26.17 -1.26
N GLY A 9 -3.96 -26.23 -2.19
CA GLY A 9 -4.26 -26.60 -3.58
C GLY A 9 -5.06 -25.53 -4.33
N GLN A 10 -5.25 -25.73 -5.63
CA GLN A 10 -5.83 -24.70 -6.51
C GLN A 10 -7.33 -24.43 -6.26
N SER A 11 -8.10 -25.43 -5.82
CA SER A 11 -9.54 -25.29 -5.55
C SER A 11 -9.85 -24.29 -4.43
N ASP A 12 -9.00 -24.26 -3.40
CA ASP A 12 -9.25 -23.50 -2.17
C ASP A 12 -8.41 -22.23 -2.02
N VAL A 13 -7.56 -21.92 -3.02
CA VAL A 13 -6.70 -20.72 -3.03
C VAL A 13 -7.50 -19.45 -2.79
N GLY A 14 -8.68 -19.28 -3.41
CA GLY A 14 -9.52 -18.10 -3.24
C GLY A 14 -9.95 -17.90 -1.79
N ASN A 15 -10.36 -18.97 -1.12
CA ASN A 15 -10.77 -18.95 0.29
C ASN A 15 -9.58 -18.68 1.21
N ALA A 16 -8.45 -19.36 0.99
CA ALA A 16 -7.22 -19.19 1.77
C ALA A 16 -6.65 -17.76 1.66
N VAL A 17 -6.65 -17.16 0.46
CA VAL A 17 -6.25 -15.76 0.25
C VAL A 17 -7.18 -14.80 0.97
N SER A 18 -8.50 -15.06 0.94
CA SER A 18 -9.49 -14.25 1.64
C SER A 18 -9.28 -14.31 3.16
N LEU A 19 -9.06 -15.50 3.71
CA LEU A 19 -8.79 -15.70 5.13
C LEU A 19 -7.47 -15.04 5.56
N ASN A 20 -6.41 -15.18 4.77
CA ASN A 20 -5.14 -14.52 5.02
C ASN A 20 -5.29 -12.99 5.01
N SER A 21 -6.07 -12.45 4.08
CA SER A 21 -6.36 -11.01 4.02
C SER A 21 -7.17 -10.54 5.22
N ALA A 22 -8.15 -11.31 5.66
CA ALA A 22 -8.92 -11.00 6.87
C ALA A 22 -8.04 -10.98 8.12
N ASN A 23 -7.18 -12.00 8.27
CA ASN A 23 -6.23 -12.07 9.39
C ASN A 23 -5.24 -10.90 9.39
N PHE A 24 -4.68 -10.56 8.23
CA PHE A 24 -3.78 -9.40 8.08
C PHE A 24 -4.46 -8.08 8.47
N ASN A 25 -5.71 -7.86 8.03
CA ASN A 25 -6.46 -6.65 8.37
C ASN A 25 -6.87 -6.61 9.85
N ALA A 26 -7.22 -7.75 10.43
CA ALA A 26 -7.48 -7.85 11.87
C ALA A 26 -6.23 -7.49 12.69
N GLY A 27 -5.07 -8.00 12.31
CA GLY A 27 -3.80 -7.65 12.93
C GLY A 27 -3.47 -6.15 12.82
N ARG A 28 -3.71 -5.54 11.66
CA ARG A 28 -3.51 -4.09 11.46
C ARG A 28 -4.47 -3.24 12.29
N LEU A 29 -5.69 -3.70 12.53
CA LEU A 29 -6.69 -2.99 13.33
C LEU A 29 -6.36 -3.07 14.83
N ILE A 30 -6.09 -4.27 15.32
CA ILE A 30 -5.94 -4.54 16.75
C ILE A 30 -4.49 -4.30 17.21
N GLY A 31 -3.51 -4.62 16.38
CA GLY A 31 -2.08 -4.61 16.72
C GLY A 31 -1.57 -3.30 17.31
N PRO A 32 -1.79 -2.14 16.66
CA PRO A 32 -1.32 -0.87 17.18
C PRO A 32 -1.92 -0.50 18.54
N ALA A 33 -3.23 -0.73 18.73
CA ALA A 33 -3.91 -0.45 20.00
C ALA A 33 -3.39 -1.36 21.11
N LEU A 34 -3.25 -2.66 20.83
CA LEU A 34 -2.71 -3.64 21.79
C LEU A 34 -1.25 -3.32 22.15
N SER A 35 -0.43 -3.04 21.16
CA SER A 35 0.97 -2.65 21.39
C SER A 35 1.09 -1.36 22.20
N GLY A 36 0.29 -0.33 21.87
CA GLY A 36 0.25 0.92 22.62
C GLY A 36 -0.17 0.71 24.08
N PHE A 37 -1.18 -0.14 24.33
CA PHE A 37 -1.62 -0.50 25.66
C PHE A 37 -0.53 -1.26 26.47
N LEU A 38 0.10 -2.26 25.85
CA LEU A 38 1.17 -3.04 26.49
C LEU A 38 2.36 -2.16 26.84
N ILE A 39 2.78 -1.28 25.95
CA ILE A 39 3.90 -0.36 26.21
C ILE A 39 3.54 0.62 27.33
N ALA A 40 2.32 1.15 27.36
CA ALA A 40 1.89 2.06 28.40
C ALA A 40 1.82 1.40 29.79
N LYS A 41 1.44 0.12 29.86
CA LYS A 41 1.26 -0.61 31.13
C LYS A 41 2.56 -1.29 31.62
N PHE A 42 3.34 -1.85 30.71
CA PHE A 42 4.46 -2.74 31.02
C PHE A 42 5.81 -2.26 30.51
N SER A 43 5.88 -1.09 29.87
CA SER A 43 7.03 -0.58 29.14
C SER A 43 7.35 -1.34 27.85
N THR A 44 8.39 -0.89 27.15
CA THR A 44 8.76 -1.44 25.84
C THR A 44 9.36 -2.85 25.93
N GLY A 45 10.18 -3.14 26.96
CA GLY A 45 10.89 -4.41 27.11
C GLY A 45 9.95 -5.64 27.11
N PRO A 46 8.98 -5.74 28.04
CA PRO A 46 8.01 -6.82 28.07
C PRO A 46 7.20 -6.96 26.76
N SER A 47 6.92 -5.85 26.06
CA SER A 47 6.23 -5.89 24.77
C SER A 47 7.04 -6.60 23.71
N PHE A 48 8.37 -6.42 23.68
CA PHE A 48 9.25 -7.17 22.78
C PHE A 48 9.32 -8.66 23.13
N ILE A 49 9.36 -9.00 24.45
CA ILE A 49 9.37 -10.41 24.89
C ILE A 49 8.08 -11.11 24.46
N ILE A 50 6.92 -10.48 24.65
CA ILE A 50 5.63 -11.01 24.21
C ILE A 50 5.63 -11.23 22.69
N ASN A 51 6.10 -10.24 21.93
CA ASN A 51 6.22 -10.37 20.48
C ASN A 51 7.16 -11.52 20.09
N ALA A 52 8.31 -11.65 20.73
CA ALA A 52 9.23 -12.76 20.49
C ALA A 52 8.59 -14.13 20.80
N ALA A 53 7.83 -14.23 21.88
CA ALA A 53 7.13 -15.46 22.23
C ALA A 53 6.09 -15.87 21.16
N THR A 54 5.46 -14.93 20.46
CA THR A 54 4.53 -15.26 19.38
C THR A 54 5.21 -15.99 18.22
N TYR A 55 6.49 -15.75 17.96
CA TYR A 55 7.24 -16.48 16.92
C TYR A 55 7.45 -17.94 17.22
N ILE A 56 7.43 -18.35 18.49
CA ILE A 56 7.51 -19.76 18.90
C ILE A 56 6.32 -20.52 18.30
N PHE A 57 5.11 -19.96 18.35
CA PHE A 57 3.93 -20.58 17.74
C PHE A 57 4.03 -20.67 16.22
N VAL A 58 4.61 -19.65 15.59
CA VAL A 58 4.84 -19.67 14.13
C VAL A 58 5.84 -20.77 13.76
N ILE A 59 6.96 -20.86 14.49
CA ILE A 59 7.98 -21.90 14.27
C ILE A 59 7.38 -23.29 14.52
N ALA A 60 6.63 -23.47 15.60
CA ALA A 60 5.96 -24.74 15.91
C ALA A 60 4.98 -25.14 14.80
N ALA A 61 4.22 -24.18 14.24
CA ALA A 61 3.32 -24.42 13.12
C ALA A 61 4.11 -24.90 11.87
N PHE A 62 5.21 -24.23 11.51
CA PHE A 62 6.04 -24.66 10.37
C PHE A 62 6.68 -26.05 10.59
N VAL A 63 7.20 -26.34 11.78
CA VAL A 63 7.78 -27.63 12.12
C VAL A 63 6.74 -28.76 12.08
N SER A 64 5.47 -28.43 12.38
CA SER A 64 4.36 -29.40 12.36
C SER A 64 3.85 -29.68 10.95
N MET A 65 4.23 -28.89 9.95
CA MET A 65 3.83 -29.12 8.56
C MET A 65 4.57 -30.32 7.98
N ARG A 66 3.84 -31.16 7.29
CA ARG A 66 4.42 -32.31 6.60
C ARG A 66 4.59 -31.98 5.12
N GLU A 67 5.78 -32.11 4.60
CA GLU A 67 6.12 -31.81 3.19
C GLU A 67 5.21 -32.53 2.19
N LYS A 68 4.80 -33.79 2.52
CA LYS A 68 3.91 -34.59 1.70
C LYS A 68 2.47 -34.06 1.58
N ASP A 69 2.07 -33.17 2.49
CA ASP A 69 0.73 -32.59 2.49
C ASP A 69 0.71 -31.24 1.72
N LEU A 70 1.85 -30.81 1.19
CA LEU A 70 1.98 -29.59 0.40
C LEU A 70 1.73 -29.86 -1.09
N PHE A 71 0.93 -29.02 -1.71
CA PHE A 71 0.66 -29.03 -3.15
C PHE A 71 1.79 -28.31 -3.91
N ILE A 72 2.98 -28.90 -3.95
CA ILE A 72 4.15 -28.29 -4.59
C ILE A 72 3.98 -28.40 -6.11
N HIS A 73 3.64 -27.28 -6.75
CA HIS A 73 3.69 -27.17 -8.19
C HIS A 73 5.13 -26.81 -8.60
N LYS A 74 5.79 -27.69 -9.34
CA LYS A 74 7.02 -27.32 -10.05
C LYS A 74 6.64 -26.25 -11.07
N MET A 75 6.80 -24.96 -10.69
CA MET A 75 6.76 -23.89 -11.65
C MET A 75 7.89 -24.15 -12.66
N GLU A 76 7.55 -24.37 -13.92
CA GLU A 76 8.54 -24.21 -14.98
C GLU A 76 9.15 -22.82 -14.81
N GLN A 77 10.41 -22.77 -14.44
CA GLN A 77 11.17 -21.54 -14.32
C GLN A 77 11.29 -20.96 -15.73
N THR A 78 10.35 -20.12 -16.10
CA THR A 78 10.57 -19.24 -17.26
C THR A 78 11.76 -18.36 -16.91
N LEU A 79 12.92 -18.76 -17.43
CA LEU A 79 14.22 -18.08 -17.29
C LEU A 79 14.16 -16.71 -17.96
N GLY A 80 13.55 -15.75 -17.31
CA GLY A 80 13.55 -14.37 -17.76
C GLY A 80 14.14 -13.44 -16.71
N THR A 81 14.86 -12.44 -17.16
CA THR A 81 15.62 -11.54 -16.31
C THR A 81 14.74 -10.42 -15.75
N VAL A 82 15.09 -9.91 -14.56
CA VAL A 82 14.48 -8.68 -14.00
C VAL A 82 14.56 -7.52 -14.98
N ARG A 83 15.65 -7.46 -15.77
CA ARG A 83 15.86 -6.45 -16.82
C ARG A 83 14.74 -6.44 -17.87
N GLU A 84 14.22 -7.61 -18.24
CA GLU A 84 13.09 -7.71 -19.18
C GLU A 84 11.82 -7.11 -18.59
N GLY A 85 11.54 -7.38 -17.31
CA GLY A 85 10.42 -6.78 -16.60
C GLY A 85 10.52 -5.27 -16.53
N ILE A 86 11.71 -4.72 -16.24
CA ILE A 86 11.96 -3.27 -16.23
C ILE A 86 11.74 -2.69 -17.65
N ARG A 87 12.34 -3.30 -18.68
CA ARG A 87 12.18 -2.83 -20.05
C ARG A 87 10.73 -2.84 -20.52
N TYR A 88 9.99 -3.89 -20.16
CA TYR A 88 8.56 -3.97 -20.44
C TYR A 88 7.76 -2.88 -19.72
N ALA A 89 7.99 -2.68 -18.42
CA ALA A 89 7.30 -1.66 -17.64
C ALA A 89 7.59 -0.24 -18.19
N LEU A 90 8.83 0.04 -18.58
CA LEU A 90 9.22 1.32 -19.18
C LEU A 90 8.66 1.52 -20.60
N ALA A 91 8.49 0.45 -21.37
CA ALA A 91 7.88 0.49 -22.70
C ALA A 91 6.35 0.67 -22.67
N ARG A 92 5.72 0.51 -21.51
CA ARG A 92 4.27 0.62 -21.27
C ARG A 92 3.96 1.89 -20.46
N PRO A 93 3.60 3.01 -21.12
CA PRO A 93 3.35 4.29 -20.42
C PRO A 93 2.30 4.19 -19.30
N ASP A 94 1.28 3.37 -19.47
CA ASP A 94 0.23 3.12 -18.50
C ASP A 94 0.78 2.48 -17.22
N LEU A 95 1.60 1.44 -17.33
CA LEU A 95 2.23 0.77 -16.18
C LEU A 95 3.27 1.68 -15.51
N TYR A 96 4.10 2.35 -16.33
CA TYR A 96 5.12 3.28 -15.84
C TYR A 96 4.51 4.41 -14.99
N VAL A 97 3.42 5.02 -15.47
CA VAL A 97 2.70 6.09 -14.77
C VAL A 97 2.15 5.62 -13.43
N VAL A 98 1.53 4.44 -13.39
CA VAL A 98 1.02 3.87 -12.12
C VAL A 98 2.17 3.59 -11.15
N MET A 99 3.30 3.06 -11.65
CA MET A 99 4.48 2.78 -10.82
C MET A 99 5.12 4.07 -10.29
N MET A 100 5.22 5.12 -11.10
CA MET A 100 5.68 6.44 -10.64
C MET A 100 4.78 7.01 -9.55
N LEU A 101 3.46 6.95 -9.72
CA LEU A 101 2.52 7.42 -8.71
C LEU A 101 2.70 6.67 -7.38
N VAL A 102 2.84 5.33 -7.45
CA VAL A 102 3.08 4.48 -6.28
C VAL A 102 4.41 4.82 -5.62
N PHE A 103 5.46 5.07 -6.39
CA PHE A 103 6.77 5.48 -5.86
C PHE A 103 6.66 6.73 -5.00
N PHE A 104 6.07 7.81 -5.50
CA PHE A 104 5.92 9.04 -4.73
C PHE A 104 5.01 8.87 -3.53
N ALA A 105 3.87 8.21 -3.69
CA ALA A 105 2.93 7.96 -2.60
C ALA A 105 3.54 7.08 -1.50
N ALA A 106 4.30 6.04 -1.85
CA ALA A 106 4.94 5.15 -0.88
C ALA A 106 6.12 5.80 -0.18
N THR A 107 6.98 6.50 -0.95
CA THR A 107 8.21 7.12 -0.42
C THR A 107 7.89 8.27 0.54
N PHE A 108 6.91 9.10 0.21
CA PHE A 108 6.60 10.30 0.99
C PHE A 108 5.29 10.19 1.79
N GLY A 109 4.24 9.58 1.23
CA GLY A 109 2.91 9.60 1.85
C GLY A 109 2.66 8.49 2.87
N LEU A 110 3.20 7.28 2.70
CA LEU A 110 2.85 6.11 3.52
C LEU A 110 3.67 5.95 4.80
N ASN A 111 4.37 6.99 5.27
CA ASN A 111 5.20 6.96 6.47
C ASN A 111 4.44 7.25 7.76
N PHE A 112 3.19 6.79 7.86
CA PHE A 112 2.33 7.06 9.02
C PHE A 112 2.88 6.57 10.35
N GLN A 113 3.76 5.57 10.35
CA GLN A 113 4.40 5.11 11.59
C GLN A 113 5.28 6.24 12.19
N ILE A 114 6.08 6.90 11.36
CA ILE A 114 6.93 8.02 11.79
C ILE A 114 6.07 9.24 12.09
N PHE A 115 5.13 9.59 11.20
CA PHE A 115 4.24 10.74 11.38
C PHE A 115 3.44 10.63 12.68
N ASN A 116 2.77 9.51 12.90
CA ASN A 116 1.97 9.29 14.11
C ASN A 116 2.81 9.27 15.39
N ALA A 117 4.01 8.67 15.35
CA ALA A 117 4.90 8.64 16.49
C ALA A 117 5.33 10.06 16.89
N MET A 118 5.82 10.83 15.93
CA MET A 118 6.30 12.20 16.17
C MET A 118 5.18 13.16 16.52
N MET A 119 4.03 13.08 15.84
CA MET A 119 2.85 13.89 16.18
C MET A 119 2.33 13.57 17.57
N ALA A 120 2.25 12.29 17.96
CA ALA A 120 1.79 11.92 19.30
C ALA A 120 2.77 12.40 20.38
N THR A 121 4.07 12.13 20.23
CA THR A 121 5.06 12.36 21.29
C THR A 121 5.64 13.76 21.31
N ALA A 122 6.13 14.24 20.16
CA ALA A 122 6.80 15.53 20.07
C ALA A 122 5.81 16.71 20.00
N GLU A 123 4.76 16.59 19.19
CA GLU A 123 3.82 17.70 18.96
C GLU A 123 2.71 17.74 20.02
N PHE A 124 1.95 16.66 20.17
CA PHE A 124 0.80 16.62 21.10
C PHE A 124 1.17 16.23 22.52
N LYS A 125 2.43 15.88 22.81
CA LYS A 125 2.94 15.49 24.15
C LYS A 125 2.10 14.35 24.77
N LYS A 126 1.71 13.37 23.97
CA LYS A 126 0.92 12.20 24.38
C LYS A 126 1.81 10.97 24.58
N GLY A 127 1.31 10.01 25.36
CA GLY A 127 2.02 8.77 25.65
C GLY A 127 1.81 7.67 24.60
N PRO A 128 2.45 6.50 24.81
CA PRO A 128 2.41 5.36 23.87
C PRO A 128 1.03 4.84 23.54
N ALA A 129 0.09 4.87 24.50
CA ALA A 129 -1.30 4.47 24.26
C ALA A 129 -1.98 5.34 23.19
N SER A 130 -1.74 6.65 23.23
CA SER A 130 -2.27 7.58 22.23
C SER A 130 -1.65 7.33 20.86
N TYR A 131 -0.36 7.04 20.78
CA TYR A 131 0.27 6.61 19.52
C TYR A 131 -0.38 5.35 18.95
N GLY A 132 -0.61 4.32 19.78
CA GLY A 132 -1.29 3.08 19.37
C GLY A 132 -2.70 3.33 18.82
N LEU A 133 -3.46 4.25 19.44
CA LEU A 133 -4.79 4.65 18.97
C LEU A 133 -4.74 5.30 17.58
N LEU A 134 -3.75 6.13 17.27
CA LEU A 134 -3.59 6.69 15.92
C LEU A 134 -3.43 5.60 14.86
N GLY A 135 -2.68 4.53 15.18
CA GLY A 135 -2.57 3.35 14.32
C GLY A 135 -3.91 2.66 14.08
N THR A 136 -4.76 2.59 15.11
CA THR A 136 -6.12 2.02 15.01
C THR A 136 -7.03 2.89 14.14
N TYR A 137 -6.99 4.21 14.29
CA TYR A 137 -7.79 5.12 13.44
C TYR A 137 -7.46 4.97 11.96
N ILE A 138 -6.18 4.92 11.59
CA ILE A 138 -5.79 4.71 10.19
C ILE A 138 -6.19 3.33 9.68
N ALA A 139 -6.13 2.29 10.54
CA ALA A 139 -6.53 0.94 10.19
C ALA A 139 -8.03 0.82 9.92
N ILE A 140 -8.89 1.54 10.66
CA ILE A 140 -10.34 1.63 10.39
C ILE A 140 -10.60 2.15 8.98
N GLY A 141 -9.93 3.24 8.58
CA GLY A 141 -10.04 3.78 7.23
C GLY A 141 -9.55 2.78 6.17
N SER A 142 -8.41 2.15 6.41
CA SER A 142 -7.86 1.14 5.50
C SER A 142 -8.79 -0.07 5.34
N LEU A 143 -9.37 -0.57 6.42
CA LEU A 143 -10.33 -1.69 6.37
C LEU A 143 -11.59 -1.31 5.57
N SER A 144 -12.11 -0.11 5.80
CA SER A 144 -13.26 0.42 5.04
C SER A 144 -12.94 0.50 3.54
N ALA A 145 -11.73 0.95 3.17
CA ALA A 145 -11.27 0.98 1.79
C ALA A 145 -11.20 -0.42 1.15
N ALA A 146 -10.71 -1.42 1.89
CA ALA A 146 -10.66 -2.80 1.42
C ALA A 146 -12.06 -3.35 1.14
N LEU A 147 -13.01 -3.14 2.07
CA LEU A 147 -14.40 -3.59 1.92
C LEU A 147 -15.12 -2.91 0.75
N VAL A 148 -14.97 -1.60 0.60
CA VAL A 148 -15.53 -0.84 -0.52
C VAL A 148 -14.89 -1.28 -1.84
N SER A 149 -13.57 -1.46 -1.86
CA SER A 149 -12.85 -1.89 -3.06
C SER A 149 -13.23 -3.29 -3.52
N ALA A 150 -13.51 -4.22 -2.59
CA ALA A 150 -13.98 -5.57 -2.91
C ALA A 150 -15.37 -5.58 -3.59
N ARG A 151 -16.24 -4.61 -3.26
CA ARG A 151 -17.57 -4.48 -3.87
C ARG A 151 -17.55 -3.76 -5.22
N MET A 152 -16.53 -2.98 -5.48
CA MET A 152 -16.40 -2.20 -6.71
C MET A 152 -15.69 -3.02 -7.81
N ASN A 153 -16.46 -3.84 -8.52
CA ASN A 153 -15.96 -4.68 -9.63
C ASN A 153 -15.77 -3.89 -10.96
N LYS A 154 -15.46 -2.58 -10.90
CA LYS A 154 -15.26 -1.76 -12.10
C LYS A 154 -13.79 -1.76 -12.54
N ARG A 155 -13.56 -1.96 -13.85
CA ARG A 155 -12.24 -1.72 -14.47
C ARG A 155 -11.80 -0.28 -14.12
N ARG A 156 -10.68 -0.16 -13.41
CA ARG A 156 -10.12 1.13 -12.98
C ARG A 156 -9.14 1.60 -14.04
N ASN A 157 -9.39 2.77 -14.62
CA ASN A 157 -8.46 3.36 -15.57
C ASN A 157 -7.34 4.14 -14.84
N VAL A 158 -6.24 4.40 -15.54
CA VAL A 158 -5.07 5.10 -14.98
C VAL A 158 -5.41 6.50 -14.49
N ARG A 159 -6.27 7.23 -15.21
CA ARG A 159 -6.73 8.57 -14.79
C ARG A 159 -7.42 8.55 -13.43
N PHE A 160 -8.22 7.52 -13.17
CA PHE A 160 -8.86 7.36 -11.87
C PHE A 160 -7.84 7.08 -10.75
N ILE A 161 -6.79 6.28 -11.05
CA ILE A 161 -5.73 5.98 -10.08
C ILE A 161 -4.93 7.25 -9.75
N ILE A 162 -4.62 8.09 -10.76
CA ILE A 162 -3.93 9.37 -10.54
C ILE A 162 -4.77 10.30 -9.65
N LYS A 163 -6.10 10.40 -9.89
CA LYS A 163 -7.00 11.18 -9.03
C LYS A 163 -6.99 10.68 -7.58
N LEU A 164 -7.05 9.36 -7.39
CA LEU A 164 -6.98 8.78 -6.04
C LEU A 164 -5.65 9.11 -5.34
N GLY A 165 -4.52 9.02 -6.06
CA GLY A 165 -3.22 9.44 -5.54
C GLY A 165 -3.16 10.92 -5.18
N GLY A 166 -3.77 11.79 -5.98
CA GLY A 166 -3.92 13.21 -5.68
C GLY A 166 -4.76 13.46 -4.43
N VAL A 167 -5.90 12.78 -4.28
CA VAL A 167 -6.76 12.85 -3.08
C VAL A 167 -6.00 12.37 -1.83
N PHE A 168 -5.25 11.26 -1.94
CA PHE A 168 -4.41 10.76 -0.86
C PHE A 168 -3.34 11.78 -0.44
N SER A 169 -2.61 12.34 -1.41
CA SER A 169 -1.56 13.32 -1.17
C SER A 169 -2.11 14.59 -0.51
N LEU A 170 -3.27 15.06 -0.97
CA LEU A 170 -3.97 16.19 -0.37
C LEU A 170 -4.43 15.88 1.06
N ALA A 171 -4.93 14.67 1.31
CA ALA A 171 -5.33 14.24 2.66
C ALA A 171 -4.14 14.25 3.64
N VAL A 172 -2.96 13.80 3.20
CA VAL A 172 -1.72 13.86 4.00
C VAL A 172 -1.31 15.31 4.25
N MET A 173 -1.40 16.17 3.25
CA MET A 173 -1.07 17.59 3.41
C MET A 173 -2.00 18.28 4.41
N ILE A 174 -3.32 18.05 4.32
CA ILE A 174 -4.31 18.61 5.27
C ILE A 174 -4.07 18.07 6.70
N LEU A 175 -3.67 16.80 6.84
CA LEU A 175 -3.37 16.17 8.13
C LEU A 175 -2.32 16.96 8.93
N SER A 176 -1.34 17.58 8.26
CA SER A 176 -0.29 18.40 8.91
C SER A 176 -0.84 19.61 9.63
N ALA A 177 -1.95 20.17 9.13
CA ALA A 177 -2.59 21.37 9.68
C ALA A 177 -3.52 21.08 10.87
N ALA A 178 -3.68 19.83 11.30
CA ALA A 178 -4.56 19.45 12.41
C ALA A 178 -4.15 20.14 13.73
N PRO A 179 -4.98 21.00 14.33
CA PRO A 179 -4.57 21.82 15.48
C PRO A 179 -4.48 21.02 16.79
N THR A 180 -5.20 19.92 16.89
CA THR A 180 -5.29 19.11 18.11
C THR A 180 -5.14 17.62 17.80
N TYR A 181 -4.76 16.85 18.80
CA TYR A 181 -4.71 15.38 18.72
C TYR A 181 -6.05 14.79 18.24
N THR A 182 -7.17 15.32 18.71
CA THR A 182 -8.51 14.84 18.33
C THR A 182 -8.80 15.05 16.85
N VAL A 183 -8.51 16.25 16.32
CA VAL A 183 -8.70 16.56 14.90
C VAL A 183 -7.77 15.70 14.05
N TYR A 184 -6.51 15.54 14.47
CA TYR A 184 -5.55 14.68 13.80
C TYR A 184 -6.05 13.23 13.74
N SER A 185 -6.49 12.67 14.87
CA SER A 185 -6.96 11.29 14.96
C SER A 185 -8.23 11.04 14.13
N LEU A 186 -9.18 11.99 14.13
CA LEU A 186 -10.40 11.87 13.33
C LEU A 186 -10.17 12.00 11.82
N TRP A 187 -9.07 12.65 11.39
CA TRP A 187 -8.71 12.74 9.98
C TRP A 187 -7.98 11.50 9.46
N LEU A 188 -7.29 10.74 10.33
CA LEU A 188 -6.53 9.55 9.96
C LEU A 188 -7.34 8.46 9.22
N PRO A 189 -8.60 8.16 9.57
CA PRO A 189 -9.41 7.21 8.80
C PRO A 189 -9.54 7.61 7.32
N PHE A 190 -9.68 8.90 7.03
CA PHE A 190 -9.73 9.36 5.64
C PHE A 190 -8.39 9.18 4.92
N CYS A 191 -7.26 9.45 5.60
CA CYS A 191 -5.94 9.16 5.08
C CYS A 191 -5.75 7.67 4.81
N GLY A 192 -6.13 6.80 5.76
CA GLY A 192 -6.05 5.35 5.60
C GLY A 192 -6.93 4.82 4.46
N PHE A 193 -8.14 5.36 4.34
CA PHE A 193 -9.07 5.02 3.26
C PHE A 193 -8.51 5.40 1.88
N SER A 194 -8.07 6.64 1.70
CA SER A 194 -7.53 7.13 0.44
C SER A 194 -6.22 6.44 0.06
N ALA A 195 -5.33 6.22 1.03
CA ALA A 195 -4.10 5.47 0.85
C ALA A 195 -4.35 4.06 0.31
N LEU A 196 -5.14 3.27 1.04
CA LEU A 196 -5.35 1.87 0.66
C LEU A 196 -6.18 1.73 -0.62
N THR A 197 -7.16 2.59 -0.85
CA THR A 197 -7.91 2.61 -2.12
C THR A 197 -6.97 2.86 -3.30
N THR A 198 -6.04 3.80 -3.18
CA THR A 198 -5.02 4.09 -4.21
C THR A 198 -4.13 2.87 -4.46
N MET A 199 -3.62 2.24 -3.39
CA MET A 199 -2.73 1.09 -3.50
C MET A 199 -3.43 -0.14 -4.08
N ILE A 200 -4.68 -0.43 -3.68
CA ILE A 200 -5.48 -1.52 -4.25
C ILE A 200 -5.74 -1.26 -5.74
N ALA A 201 -6.09 -0.03 -6.10
CA ALA A 201 -6.35 0.32 -7.49
C ALA A 201 -5.09 0.17 -8.36
N ALA A 202 -3.95 0.67 -7.89
CA ALA A 202 -2.67 0.57 -8.58
C ALA A 202 -2.20 -0.89 -8.71
N ASN A 203 -2.24 -1.66 -7.62
CA ASN A 203 -1.86 -3.08 -7.63
C ASN A 203 -2.72 -3.89 -8.58
N SER A 204 -4.05 -3.73 -8.50
CA SER A 204 -5.00 -4.40 -9.38
C SER A 204 -4.76 -4.04 -10.86
N TYR A 205 -4.50 -2.76 -11.16
CA TYR A 205 -4.21 -2.31 -12.51
C TYR A 205 -2.97 -2.98 -13.08
N VAL A 206 -1.84 -2.91 -12.36
CA VAL A 206 -0.59 -3.54 -12.80
C VAL A 206 -0.77 -5.05 -12.99
N GLN A 207 -1.47 -5.71 -12.09
CA GLN A 207 -1.71 -7.15 -12.14
C GLN A 207 -2.56 -7.56 -13.35
N THR A 208 -3.61 -6.79 -13.67
CA THR A 208 -4.55 -7.16 -14.74
C THR A 208 -4.11 -6.71 -16.13
N HIS A 209 -3.28 -5.65 -16.23
CA HIS A 209 -2.82 -5.11 -17.53
C HIS A 209 -1.40 -5.56 -17.91
N SER A 210 -0.72 -6.35 -17.08
CA SER A 210 0.54 -6.99 -17.43
C SER A 210 0.32 -8.28 -18.19
N ASP A 211 1.16 -8.52 -19.21
CA ASP A 211 1.15 -9.78 -19.96
C ASP A 211 1.34 -10.97 -18.99
N PRO A 212 0.50 -12.01 -19.08
CA PRO A 212 0.61 -13.20 -18.24
C PRO A 212 2.02 -13.80 -18.16
N ALA A 213 2.76 -13.81 -19.28
CA ALA A 213 4.09 -14.41 -19.39
C ALA A 213 5.15 -13.71 -18.52
N ILE A 214 4.99 -12.39 -18.26
CA ILE A 214 5.96 -11.60 -17.49
C ILE A 214 5.37 -10.92 -16.26
N ARG A 215 4.07 -11.15 -15.99
CA ARG A 215 3.33 -10.53 -14.88
C ARG A 215 4.06 -10.66 -13.53
N GLY A 216 4.62 -11.82 -13.23
CA GLY A 216 5.35 -12.04 -11.98
C GLY A 216 6.54 -11.09 -11.81
N ARG A 217 7.28 -10.81 -12.90
CA ARG A 217 8.43 -9.89 -12.89
C ARG A 217 8.00 -8.46 -12.73
N VAL A 218 6.95 -8.04 -13.45
CA VAL A 218 6.37 -6.70 -13.36
C VAL A 218 5.83 -6.45 -11.95
N MET A 219 5.15 -7.43 -11.34
CA MET A 219 4.69 -7.36 -9.95
C MET A 219 5.85 -7.32 -8.95
N GLY A 220 6.95 -8.02 -9.22
CA GLY A 220 8.17 -7.93 -8.41
C GLY A 220 8.76 -6.52 -8.42
N ILE A 221 8.81 -5.87 -9.59
CA ILE A 221 9.25 -4.47 -9.72
C ILE A 221 8.30 -3.52 -9.00
N TYR A 222 6.98 -3.73 -9.17
CA TYR A 222 5.97 -2.96 -8.45
C TYR A 222 6.17 -3.04 -6.92
N LEU A 223 6.39 -4.24 -6.38
CA LEU A 223 6.66 -4.45 -4.96
C LEU A 223 7.98 -3.83 -4.52
N LEU A 224 9.02 -3.90 -5.35
CA LEU A 224 10.30 -3.24 -5.09
C LEU A 224 10.13 -1.72 -4.98
N ILE A 225 9.36 -1.11 -5.88
CA ILE A 225 9.04 0.32 -5.85
C ILE A 225 8.23 0.66 -4.62
N PHE A 226 7.18 -0.11 -4.33
CA PHE A 226 6.27 0.11 -3.20
C PHE A 226 6.98 0.00 -1.84
N MET A 227 7.78 -1.05 -1.65
CA MET A 227 8.46 -1.30 -0.37
C MET A 227 9.84 -0.65 -0.29
N GLY A 228 10.55 -0.55 -1.42
CA GLY A 228 11.91 -0.01 -1.48
C GLY A 228 11.98 1.51 -1.31
N GLY A 229 10.92 2.24 -1.66
CA GLY A 229 10.84 3.69 -1.45
C GLY A 229 10.80 4.09 0.03
N THR A 230 10.19 3.26 0.88
CA THR A 230 9.99 3.57 2.31
C THR A 230 11.29 3.77 3.09
N PRO A 231 12.34 2.94 2.98
CA PRO A 231 13.61 3.18 3.68
C PRO A 231 14.28 4.51 3.30
N PHE A 232 14.30 4.85 2.01
CA PHE A 232 14.84 6.14 1.56
C PHE A 232 13.98 7.30 2.04
N GLY A 233 12.66 7.17 1.93
CA GLY A 233 11.70 8.16 2.43
C GLY A 233 11.86 8.39 3.93
N SER A 234 12.00 7.34 4.73
CA SER A 234 12.13 7.46 6.19
C SER A 234 13.39 8.20 6.62
N ILE A 235 14.53 8.02 5.93
CA ILE A 235 15.75 8.78 6.19
C ILE A 235 15.56 10.26 5.89
N LEU A 236 15.01 10.59 4.72
CA LEU A 236 14.73 11.97 4.33
C LEU A 236 13.72 12.64 5.27
N ILE A 237 12.66 11.91 5.65
CA ILE A 237 11.65 12.38 6.60
C ILE A 237 12.26 12.63 7.97
N GLY A 238 13.09 11.70 8.49
CA GLY A 238 13.78 11.87 9.77
C GLY A 238 14.65 13.13 9.79
N TYR A 239 15.46 13.31 8.76
CA TYR A 239 16.28 14.52 8.58
C TYR A 239 15.43 15.80 8.51
N SER A 240 14.33 15.76 7.74
CA SER A 240 13.43 16.92 7.60
C SER A 240 12.74 17.27 8.91
N ILE A 241 12.33 16.28 9.71
CA ILE A 241 11.73 16.51 11.03
C ILE A 241 12.68 17.24 11.97
N GLU A 242 13.96 16.86 11.95
CA GLU A 242 14.97 17.47 12.80
C GLU A 242 15.21 18.96 12.47
N HIS A 243 15.12 19.33 11.18
CA HIS A 243 15.46 20.68 10.72
C HIS A 243 14.25 21.62 10.58
N PHE A 244 13.11 21.07 10.18
CA PHE A 244 11.90 21.87 9.85
C PHE A 244 10.73 21.62 10.80
N GLY A 245 10.78 20.55 11.59
CA GLY A 245 9.66 20.13 12.41
C GLY A 245 8.75 19.11 11.73
N ILE A 246 7.87 18.49 12.54
CA ILE A 246 7.02 17.37 12.05
C ILE A 246 5.89 17.85 11.14
N ARG A 247 5.26 18.98 11.44
CA ARG A 247 4.13 19.49 10.65
C ARG A 247 4.54 19.88 9.24
N GLU A 248 5.61 20.64 9.13
CA GLU A 248 6.22 21.08 7.87
C GLU A 248 6.68 19.88 7.05
N THR A 249 7.23 18.88 7.70
CA THR A 249 7.65 17.63 7.03
C THR A 249 6.46 16.86 6.47
N ILE A 250 5.37 16.70 7.23
CA ILE A 250 4.16 16.03 6.71
C ILE A 250 3.56 16.83 5.55
N ALA A 251 3.49 18.17 5.69
CA ALA A 251 3.03 19.06 4.61
C ALA A 251 3.88 18.92 3.35
N GLY A 252 5.21 18.95 3.50
CA GLY A 252 6.16 18.78 2.40
C GLY A 252 6.04 17.42 1.71
N CYS A 253 5.89 16.34 2.47
CA CYS A 253 5.66 15.00 1.93
C CYS A 253 4.35 14.91 1.13
N GLY A 254 3.26 15.46 1.68
CA GLY A 254 1.98 15.55 0.98
C GLY A 254 2.08 16.40 -0.29
N PHE A 255 2.77 17.54 -0.21
CA PHE A 255 2.99 18.45 -1.33
C PHE A 255 3.80 17.81 -2.46
N ILE A 256 4.93 17.17 -2.16
CA ILE A 256 5.76 16.46 -3.16
C ILE A 256 4.93 15.40 -3.88
N SER A 257 4.19 14.58 -3.14
CA SER A 257 3.33 13.55 -3.71
C SER A 257 2.20 14.13 -4.56
N LEU A 258 1.61 15.27 -4.14
CA LEU A 258 0.56 15.95 -4.86
C LEU A 258 1.08 16.57 -6.17
N VAL A 259 2.21 17.25 -6.11
CA VAL A 259 2.87 17.81 -7.31
C VAL A 259 3.21 16.70 -8.30
N ALA A 260 3.72 15.57 -7.83
CA ALA A 260 3.98 14.41 -8.68
C ALA A 260 2.69 13.89 -9.34
N ALA A 261 1.60 13.75 -8.59
CA ALA A 261 0.31 13.32 -9.14
C ALA A 261 -0.24 14.31 -10.19
N ILE A 262 -0.12 15.62 -9.94
CA ILE A 262 -0.53 16.69 -10.87
C ILE A 262 0.36 16.67 -12.12
N ALA A 263 1.69 16.58 -11.97
CA ALA A 263 2.61 16.51 -13.09
C ALA A 263 2.34 15.28 -13.98
N ILE A 264 2.13 14.11 -13.35
CA ILE A 264 1.75 12.89 -14.04
C ILE A 264 0.42 13.07 -14.80
N TRP A 265 -0.56 13.74 -14.19
CA TRP A 265 -1.84 14.02 -14.85
C TRP A 265 -1.67 14.86 -16.12
N PHE A 266 -0.92 15.96 -16.05
CA PHE A 266 -0.73 16.84 -17.22
C PHE A 266 0.17 16.23 -18.31
N ILE A 267 1.23 15.53 -17.94
CA ILE A 267 2.18 14.96 -18.91
C ILE A 267 1.60 13.72 -19.59
N PHE A 268 0.91 12.87 -18.83
CA PHE A 268 0.51 11.54 -19.30
C PHE A 268 -1.01 11.35 -19.37
N GLY A 269 -1.82 12.19 -18.73
CA GLY A 269 -3.27 11.97 -18.60
C GLY A 269 -4.02 11.78 -19.93
N ASN A 270 -3.53 12.39 -21.03
CA ASN A 270 -4.10 12.22 -22.36
C ASN A 270 -3.46 11.09 -23.18
N LYS A 271 -2.32 10.57 -22.73
CA LYS A 271 -1.54 9.53 -23.45
C LYS A 271 -1.79 8.13 -22.93
N VAL A 272 -2.44 8.01 -21.77
CA VAL A 272 -2.58 6.76 -21.02
C VAL A 272 -4.00 6.21 -21.15
N GLU A 273 -4.43 5.94 -22.39
CA GLU A 273 -5.53 5.00 -22.63
C GLU A 273 -4.95 3.60 -22.75
N ALA A 274 -5.55 2.64 -22.04
CA ALA A 274 -5.15 1.24 -22.16
C ALA A 274 -5.28 0.80 -23.64
N PRO A 275 -4.39 -0.05 -24.15
CA PRO A 275 -4.46 -0.52 -25.54
C PRO A 275 -5.81 -1.16 -25.93
N GLU A 276 -6.50 -1.76 -24.97
CA GLU A 276 -7.86 -2.30 -25.16
C GLU A 276 -8.92 -1.20 -25.35
N ASP A 277 -8.81 -0.09 -24.59
CA ASP A 277 -9.75 1.03 -24.73
C ASP A 277 -9.58 1.72 -26.10
N ARG A 278 -8.36 1.76 -26.64
CA ARG A 278 -8.12 2.27 -28.01
C ARG A 278 -8.74 1.39 -29.07
N ARG A 279 -8.72 0.06 -28.90
CA ARG A 279 -9.39 -0.87 -29.84
C ARG A 279 -10.90 -0.73 -29.79
N VAL A 280 -11.48 -0.64 -28.60
CA VAL A 280 -12.92 -0.45 -28.41
C VAL A 280 -13.36 0.92 -28.93
N SER A 281 -12.61 1.99 -28.65
CA SER A 281 -12.87 3.33 -29.17
C SER A 281 -12.75 3.41 -30.69
N ALA A 282 -11.77 2.73 -31.29
CA ALA A 282 -11.59 2.68 -32.73
C ALA A 282 -12.72 1.89 -33.42
N VAL A 283 -13.17 0.78 -32.83
CA VAL A 283 -14.30 0.00 -33.37
C VAL A 283 -15.61 0.78 -33.28
N LEU A 284 -15.89 1.43 -32.13
CA LEU A 284 -17.08 2.28 -31.97
C LEU A 284 -17.09 3.50 -32.90
N GLN A 285 -15.91 4.08 -33.20
CA GLN A 285 -15.79 5.17 -34.18
C GLN A 285 -16.00 4.68 -35.62
N GLN A 286 -15.62 3.45 -35.92
CA GLN A 286 -15.85 2.84 -37.24
C GLN A 286 -17.33 2.50 -37.47
N ASP A 287 -18.04 2.03 -36.41
CA ASP A 287 -19.48 1.73 -36.46
C ASP A 287 -20.36 2.99 -36.54
N LEU A 288 -19.85 4.15 -36.12
CA LEU A 288 -20.55 5.44 -36.24
C LEU A 288 -20.33 6.15 -37.57
N GLN A 289 -19.43 5.63 -38.42
CA GLN A 289 -19.15 6.16 -39.77
C GLN A 289 -19.79 5.33 -40.91
N LEU A 290 -20.50 4.23 -40.57
CA LEU A 290 -21.32 3.42 -41.45
C LEU A 290 -22.80 3.74 -41.21
#